data_3b61e2d0c9978c018597ed53bdae03f3
#
_entry.id   3b61e2d0c9978c018597ed53bdae03f3
#
_cell.length_a   1.000
_cell.length_b   1.000
_cell.length_c   1.000
_cell.angle_alpha   90.00
_cell.angle_beta   90.00
_cell.angle_gamma   90.00
#
_symmetry.space_group_name_H-M   'P 1'
#
loop_
_entity.id
_entity.type
_entity.pdbx_description
1 polymer ?
#
loop_
_entity_poly.entity_id
_entity_poly.type
_entity_poly.pdbx_seq_one_letter_code
_entity_poly.pdbx_strand_id
1 'polypeptide(L)'
;RQTQPLKNRLKALEQELERLGAEKARINTVLSDSALYTGTEKEKLKTLLQDQGRVQQALAQTESAWLEACEALEAADRADIN
;
A
#
# COMPACT_ATOMS: atom_id res chain seq x y z
N ARG A 1 18.64 18.18 -9.04
CA ARG A 1 17.97 18.31 -10.33
C ARG A 1 17.37 17.01 -10.82
N GLN A 2 18.23 15.98 -11.02
CA GLN A 2 17.76 14.67 -11.41
C GLN A 2 17.06 13.93 -10.27
N THR A 3 17.32 14.36 -9.05
CA THR A 3 16.72 13.72 -7.87
C THR A 3 15.31 14.22 -7.58
N GLN A 4 14.90 15.37 -8.14
CA GLN A 4 13.59 15.92 -7.84
C GLN A 4 12.44 15.04 -8.32
N PRO A 5 12.47 14.48 -9.56
CA PRO A 5 11.41 13.55 -9.97
C PRO A 5 11.38 12.30 -9.09
N LEU A 6 12.53 11.82 -8.65
CA LEU A 6 12.60 10.66 -7.77
C LEU A 6 12.01 10.94 -6.40
N LYS A 7 12.28 12.13 -5.86
CA LYS A 7 11.70 12.55 -4.59
C LYS A 7 10.19 12.69 -4.68
N ASN A 8 9.70 13.24 -5.80
CA ASN A 8 8.27 13.38 -6.03
C ASN A 8 7.60 12.02 -6.11
N ARG A 9 8.25 11.07 -6.80
CA ARG A 9 7.72 9.72 -6.90
C ARG A 9 7.69 9.01 -5.55
N LEU A 10 8.74 9.16 -4.75
CA LEU A 10 8.78 8.61 -3.40
C LEU A 10 7.63 9.14 -2.55
N LYS A 11 7.41 10.43 -2.61
CA LYS A 11 6.33 11.06 -1.85
C LYS A 11 4.97 10.50 -2.27
N ALA A 12 4.76 10.36 -3.58
CA ALA A 12 3.51 9.81 -4.10
C ALA A 12 3.31 8.37 -3.64
N LEU A 13 4.37 7.57 -3.66
CA LEU A 13 4.31 6.18 -3.22
C LEU A 13 4.05 6.08 -1.72
N GLU A 14 4.66 6.95 -0.93
CA GLU A 14 4.43 6.98 0.51
C GLU A 14 2.99 7.36 0.84
N GLN A 15 2.41 8.28 0.09
CA GLN A 15 1.00 8.64 0.25
C GLN A 15 0.09 7.46 -0.12
N GLU A 16 0.45 6.73 -1.17
CA GLU A 16 -0.30 5.54 -1.57
C GLU A 16 -0.22 4.45 -0.52
N LEU A 17 0.98 4.24 0.06
CA LEU A 17 1.14 3.27 1.15
C LEU A 17 0.28 3.63 2.35
N GLU A 18 0.22 4.91 2.69
CA GLU A 18 -0.60 5.37 3.81
C GLU A 18 -2.08 5.14 3.54
N ARG A 19 -2.54 5.46 2.33
CA ARG A 19 -3.93 5.25 1.94
C ARG A 19 -4.31 3.78 1.98
N LEU A 20 -3.45 2.93 1.42
CA LEU A 20 -3.70 1.48 1.39
C LEU A 20 -3.64 0.88 2.80
N GLY A 21 -2.74 1.37 3.64
CA GLY A 21 -2.65 0.93 5.02
C GLY A 21 -3.91 1.27 5.81
N ALA A 22 -4.47 2.45 5.59
CA ALA A 22 -5.71 2.85 6.23
C ALA A 22 -6.88 2.00 5.76
N GLU A 23 -6.92 1.70 4.46
CA GLU A 23 -7.96 0.83 3.90
C GLU A 23 -7.87 -0.58 4.48
N LYS A 24 -6.65 -1.11 4.59
CA LYS A 24 -6.41 -2.42 5.18
C LYS A 24 -6.91 -2.46 6.63
N ALA A 25 -6.59 -1.42 7.41
CA ALA A 25 -7.00 -1.34 8.80
C ALA A 25 -8.53 -1.31 8.91
N ARG A 26 -9.20 -0.57 8.05
CA ARG A 26 -10.65 -0.50 8.02
C ARG A 26 -11.27 -1.86 7.72
N ILE A 27 -10.73 -2.54 6.71
CA ILE A 27 -11.22 -3.88 6.33
C ILE A 27 -11.02 -4.86 7.49
N ASN A 28 -9.84 -4.84 8.12
CA ASN A 28 -9.53 -5.74 9.23
C ASN A 28 -10.45 -5.48 10.42
N THR A 29 -10.78 -4.22 10.69
CA THR A 29 -11.71 -3.85 11.75
C THR A 29 -13.09 -4.45 11.50
N VAL A 30 -13.57 -4.34 10.27
CA VAL A 30 -14.88 -4.91 9.91
C VAL A 30 -14.83 -6.44 9.98
N LEU A 31 -13.73 -7.05 9.52
CA LEU A 31 -13.58 -8.51 9.54
C LEU A 31 -13.49 -9.08 10.96
N SER A 32 -13.13 -8.24 11.94
CA SER A 32 -13.07 -8.70 13.32
C SER A 32 -14.45 -8.73 13.99
N ASP A 33 -15.48 -8.22 13.33
CA ASP A 33 -16.85 -8.24 13.85
C ASP A 33 -17.42 -9.64 13.71
N SER A 34 -17.68 -10.29 14.84
CA SER A 34 -18.18 -11.67 14.87
C SER A 34 -19.56 -11.81 14.21
N ALA A 35 -20.32 -10.73 14.12
CA ALA A 35 -21.64 -10.77 13.50
C ALA A 35 -21.58 -11.12 12.01
N LEU A 36 -20.45 -10.85 11.34
CA LEU A 36 -20.25 -11.18 9.94
C LEU A 36 -20.24 -12.70 9.69
N TYR A 37 -19.88 -13.46 10.71
CA TYR A 37 -19.69 -14.90 10.57
C TYR A 37 -20.92 -15.71 11.00
N THR A 38 -21.97 -15.03 11.49
CA THR A 38 -23.16 -15.69 12.00
C THR A 38 -24.40 -15.21 11.26
N GLY A 39 -24.81 -15.87 10.22
CA GLY A 39 -26.10 -15.59 9.61
C GLY A 39 -26.03 -15.18 8.16
N THR A 40 -26.74 -14.10 7.79
CA THR A 40 -27.03 -13.74 6.41
C THR A 40 -25.98 -12.84 5.74
N GLU A 41 -24.85 -12.60 6.40
CA GLU A 41 -23.84 -11.65 5.90
C GLU A 41 -22.75 -12.33 5.06
N LYS A 42 -23.04 -13.48 4.46
CA LYS A 42 -22.05 -14.26 3.71
C LYS A 42 -21.51 -13.50 2.51
N GLU A 43 -22.37 -12.81 1.78
CA GLU A 43 -21.93 -12.04 0.60
C GLU A 43 -21.05 -10.87 1.00
N LYS A 44 -21.38 -10.21 2.09
CA LYS A 44 -20.58 -9.11 2.60
C LYS A 44 -19.20 -9.60 3.05
N LEU A 45 -19.16 -10.74 3.74
CA LEU A 45 -17.89 -11.35 4.17
C LEU A 45 -17.04 -11.70 2.96
N LYS A 46 -17.65 -12.31 1.93
CA LYS A 46 -16.94 -12.66 0.71
C LYS A 46 -16.33 -11.44 0.04
N THR A 47 -17.10 -10.36 -0.08
CA THR A 47 -16.63 -9.12 -0.68
C THR A 47 -15.47 -8.54 0.12
N LEU A 48 -15.58 -8.54 1.46
CA LEU A 48 -14.52 -8.02 2.32
C LEU A 48 -13.23 -8.82 2.20
N LEU A 49 -13.34 -10.15 2.09
CA LEU A 49 -12.16 -10.99 1.92
C LEU A 49 -11.49 -10.75 0.56
N GLN A 50 -12.28 -10.53 -0.48
CA GLN A 50 -11.76 -10.19 -1.80
C GLN A 50 -11.05 -8.83 -1.76
N ASP A 51 -11.66 -7.85 -1.10
CA ASP A 51 -11.05 -6.52 -0.93
C ASP A 51 -9.76 -6.61 -0.13
N GLN A 52 -9.72 -7.43 0.91
CA GLN A 52 -8.52 -7.63 1.71
C GLN A 52 -7.38 -8.16 0.83
N GLY A 53 -7.65 -9.15 0.00
CA GLY A 53 -6.66 -9.69 -0.91
C GLY A 53 -6.16 -8.66 -1.91
N ARG A 54 -7.07 -7.86 -2.47
CA ARG A 54 -6.74 -6.80 -3.42
C ARG A 54 -5.85 -5.75 -2.77
N VAL A 55 -6.20 -5.32 -1.56
CA VAL A 55 -5.43 -4.30 -0.85
C VAL A 55 -4.05 -4.82 -0.46
N GLN A 56 -3.97 -6.08 0.00
CA GLN A 56 -2.68 -6.69 0.35
C GLN A 56 -1.75 -6.77 -0.86
N GLN A 57 -2.29 -7.15 -2.01
CA GLN A 57 -1.51 -7.21 -3.24
C GLN A 57 -1.05 -5.82 -3.66
N ALA A 58 -1.94 -4.83 -3.59
CA ALA A 58 -1.59 -3.45 -3.93
C ALA A 58 -0.51 -2.91 -3.00
N LEU A 59 -0.58 -3.24 -1.70
CA LEU A 59 0.45 -2.83 -0.74
C LEU A 59 1.79 -3.44 -1.10
N ALA A 60 1.83 -4.73 -1.41
CA ALA A 60 3.08 -5.39 -1.77
C ALA A 60 3.71 -4.77 -3.02
N GLN A 61 2.90 -4.48 -4.03
CA GLN A 61 3.37 -3.86 -5.26
C GLN A 61 3.87 -2.44 -5.01
N THR A 62 3.16 -1.68 -4.19
CA THR A 62 3.54 -0.29 -3.88
C THR A 62 4.81 -0.25 -3.04
N GLU A 63 4.95 -1.18 -2.08
CA GLU A 63 6.18 -1.29 -1.29
C GLU A 63 7.39 -1.63 -2.16
N SER A 64 7.21 -2.53 -3.13
CA SER A 64 8.26 -2.90 -4.06
C SER A 64 8.68 -1.68 -4.90
N ALA A 65 7.71 -0.93 -5.40
CA ALA A 65 7.98 0.28 -6.18
C ALA A 65 8.67 1.34 -5.32
N TRP A 66 8.27 1.45 -4.05
CA TRP A 66 8.88 2.40 -3.12
C TRP A 66 10.35 2.05 -2.86
N LEU A 67 10.65 0.76 -2.66
CA LEU A 67 12.04 0.32 -2.47
C LEU A 67 12.88 0.62 -3.70
N GLU A 68 12.36 0.36 -4.89
CA GLU A 68 13.06 0.67 -6.13
C GLU A 68 13.33 2.17 -6.26
N ALA A 69 12.36 2.99 -5.89
CA ALA A 69 12.52 4.45 -5.94
C ALA A 69 13.56 4.92 -4.93
N CYS A 70 13.61 4.33 -3.74
CA CYS A 70 14.63 4.63 -2.74
C CYS A 70 16.03 4.30 -3.26
N GLU A 71 16.17 3.13 -3.87
CA GLU A 71 17.45 2.71 -4.44
C GLU A 71 17.91 3.62 -5.57
N ALA A 72 16.95 4.02 -6.42
CA ALA A 72 17.24 4.93 -7.51
C ALA A 72 17.69 6.30 -7.00
N LEU A 73 17.05 6.79 -5.94
CA LEU A 73 17.42 8.07 -5.35
C LEU A 73 18.81 8.01 -4.72
N GLU A 74 19.11 6.93 -4.01
CA GLU A 74 20.44 6.73 -3.43
C GLU A 74 21.52 6.70 -4.52
N ALA A 75 21.26 6.00 -5.60
CA ALA A 75 22.19 5.92 -6.72
C ALA A 75 22.41 7.29 -7.36
N ALA A 76 21.33 8.08 -7.53
CA ALA A 76 21.44 9.41 -8.09
C ALA A 76 22.20 10.35 -7.17
N ASP A 77 21.96 10.28 -5.86
CA ASP A 77 22.69 11.10 -4.88
C ASP A 77 24.16 10.78 -4.88
N ARG A 78 24.54 9.50 -4.98
CA ARG A 78 25.93 9.09 -5.04
C ARG A 78 26.62 9.59 -6.31
N ALA A 79 25.88 9.56 -7.42
CA ALA A 79 26.43 10.06 -8.68
C ALA A 79 26.66 11.58 -8.63
N ASP A 80 25.80 12.31 -7.94
CA ASP A 80 25.92 13.76 -7.81
C ASP A 80 27.13 14.17 -6.96
N ILE A 81 27.53 13.32 -6.01
CA ILE A 81 28.67 13.62 -5.15
C ILE A 81 29.99 13.50 -5.94
N ASN A 82 30.05 12.63 -6.91
CA ASN A 82 31.24 12.44 -7.74
C ASN A 82 31.28 13.44 -8.88
#